data_61241ac93f0d3e1372d0b3ebcee8b8b8
#
_entry.id   61241ac93f0d3e1372d0b3ebcee8b8b8
#
_cell.length_a   1.000
_cell.length_b   1.000
_cell.length_c   1.000
_cell.angle_alpha   90.00
_cell.angle_beta   90.00
_cell.angle_gamma   90.00
#
_symmetry.space_group_name_H-M   'P 1'
#
loop_
_entity.id
_entity.type
_entity.pdbx_description
1 polymer ?
#
loop_
_entity_poly.entity_id
_entity_poly.type
_entity_poly.pdbx_seq_one_letter_code
_entity_poly.pdbx_strand_id
1 'polypeptide(L)'
;MDNPKNQNSISRYVKLEDYKVFDYEIPEIFLDFVIKKNFVNVTTKLKLVKKNKNTRNLILDGTDILIKKIFIDDSLLEEEEDYKQQKNNLKIKNIKKDNFLLKIEGRIKPKENTSLLGMYESNGMITTQCEAEGFRRISFHADRPDILSKY
;
A
#
# COMPACT_ATOMS: atom_id res chain seq x y z
N MET A 1 26.37 -35.28 16.11
CA MET A 1 25.48 -35.32 14.92
C MET A 1 24.18 -34.63 15.35
N ASP A 2 24.15 -33.32 15.26
CA ASP A 2 23.01 -32.51 15.69
C ASP A 2 22.08 -32.26 14.50
N ASN A 3 20.85 -32.68 14.68
CA ASN A 3 19.77 -32.59 13.72
C ASN A 3 19.31 -31.12 13.62
N PRO A 4 19.30 -30.47 12.44
CA PRO A 4 18.80 -29.10 12.35
C PRO A 4 17.28 -29.13 12.55
N LYS A 5 16.85 -28.44 13.60
CA LYS A 5 15.45 -28.25 13.97
C LYS A 5 14.67 -27.65 12.80
N ASN A 6 13.62 -28.37 12.42
CA ASN A 6 12.51 -27.93 11.58
C ASN A 6 12.10 -26.49 11.92
N GLN A 7 12.43 -25.56 11.05
CA GLN A 7 11.74 -24.29 10.99
C GLN A 7 10.36 -24.59 10.39
N ASN A 8 9.36 -24.69 11.25
CA ASN A 8 7.97 -24.69 10.86
C ASN A 8 7.67 -23.39 10.07
N SER A 9 7.78 -23.47 8.76
CA SER A 9 7.10 -22.51 7.88
C SER A 9 5.61 -22.74 8.10
N ILE A 10 5.01 -21.92 8.96
CA ILE A 10 3.55 -21.85 9.08
C ILE A 10 3.06 -21.37 7.71
N SER A 11 2.69 -22.31 6.88
CA SER A 11 1.99 -22.05 5.63
C SER A 11 0.70 -21.33 6.01
N ARG A 12 0.63 -20.04 5.70
CA ARG A 12 -0.52 -19.20 6.02
C ARG A 12 -1.63 -19.54 5.02
N TYR A 13 -2.42 -20.53 5.36
CA TYR A 13 -3.61 -20.87 4.58
C TYR A 13 -4.60 -19.70 4.67
N VAL A 14 -4.98 -19.16 3.52
CA VAL A 14 -6.08 -18.21 3.41
C VAL A 14 -7.32 -19.03 3.08
N LYS A 15 -8.29 -19.02 3.97
CA LYS A 15 -9.55 -19.74 3.78
C LYS A 15 -10.58 -18.84 3.11
N LEU A 16 -11.43 -19.42 2.27
CA LEU A 16 -12.50 -18.67 1.60
C LEU A 16 -13.47 -18.03 2.61
N GLU A 17 -13.70 -18.68 3.74
CA GLU A 17 -14.54 -18.15 4.83
C GLU A 17 -13.99 -16.88 5.48
N ASP A 18 -12.67 -16.61 5.34
CA ASP A 18 -12.01 -15.40 5.84
C ASP A 18 -12.11 -14.23 4.87
N TYR A 19 -12.64 -14.48 3.66
CA TYR A 19 -12.80 -13.43 2.66
C TYR A 19 -13.81 -12.39 3.12
N LYS A 20 -13.38 -11.13 3.09
CA LYS A 20 -14.22 -9.95 3.35
C LYS A 20 -14.16 -9.01 2.18
N VAL A 21 -15.32 -8.59 1.70
CA VAL A 21 -15.42 -7.55 0.67
C VAL A 21 -14.76 -6.28 1.21
N PHE A 22 -14.01 -5.60 0.36
CA PHE A 22 -13.41 -4.32 0.73
C PHE A 22 -14.48 -3.24 0.89
N ASP A 23 -14.39 -2.47 1.97
CA ASP A 23 -15.42 -1.50 2.35
C ASP A 23 -15.50 -0.26 1.44
N TYR A 24 -14.58 -0.13 0.48
CA TYR A 24 -14.49 1.00 -0.44
C TYR A 24 -14.38 0.52 -1.89
N GLU A 25 -14.73 1.38 -2.82
CA GLU A 25 -14.29 1.32 -4.21
C GLU A 25 -13.15 2.29 -4.43
N ILE A 26 -12.23 1.93 -5.33
CA ILE A 26 -11.14 2.78 -5.80
C ILE A 26 -11.27 2.91 -7.32
N PRO A 27 -12.22 3.72 -7.83
CA PRO A 27 -12.48 3.77 -9.26
C PRO A 27 -11.32 4.32 -10.08
N GLU A 28 -10.49 5.17 -9.48
CA GLU A 28 -9.37 5.78 -10.17
C GLU A 28 -8.18 5.97 -9.24
N ILE A 29 -7.00 5.66 -9.76
CA ILE A 29 -5.71 5.91 -9.13
C ILE A 29 -4.85 6.75 -10.07
N PHE A 30 -4.13 7.72 -9.51
CA PHE A 30 -3.12 8.50 -10.18
C PHE A 30 -1.78 8.33 -9.47
N LEU A 31 -0.73 8.07 -10.23
CA LEU A 31 0.64 7.90 -9.74
C LEU A 31 1.58 8.87 -10.43
N ASP A 32 2.35 9.59 -9.64
CA ASP A 32 3.44 10.43 -10.12
C ASP A 32 4.76 9.98 -9.49
N PHE A 33 5.79 9.80 -10.32
CA PHE A 33 7.09 9.29 -9.93
C PHE A 33 8.18 10.32 -10.19
N VAL A 34 8.87 10.74 -9.13
CA VAL A 34 10.06 11.59 -9.24
C VAL A 34 11.28 10.76 -8.87
N ILE A 35 11.99 10.26 -9.89
CA ILE A 35 13.15 9.40 -9.75
C ILE A 35 14.38 10.26 -9.41
N LYS A 36 15.06 9.92 -8.32
CA LYS A 36 16.32 10.52 -7.86
C LYS A 36 17.39 9.44 -7.77
N LYS A 37 18.66 9.83 -7.63
CA LYS A 37 19.81 8.92 -7.60
C LYS A 37 19.67 7.75 -6.61
N ASN A 38 19.11 7.99 -5.43
CA ASN A 38 19.07 7.01 -4.34
C ASN A 38 17.65 6.66 -3.86
N PHE A 39 16.62 7.30 -4.39
CA PHE A 39 15.22 7.07 -4.00
C PHE A 39 14.27 7.54 -5.09
N VAL A 40 13.04 7.10 -4.99
CA VAL A 40 11.92 7.58 -5.81
C VAL A 40 10.87 8.18 -4.89
N ASN A 41 10.47 9.42 -5.12
CA ASN A 41 9.27 9.96 -4.49
C ASN A 41 8.07 9.50 -5.33
N VAL A 42 7.05 9.01 -4.65
CA VAL A 42 5.81 8.55 -5.26
C VAL A 42 4.66 9.38 -4.68
N THR A 43 3.95 10.08 -5.54
CA THR A 43 2.70 10.74 -5.17
C THR A 43 1.56 9.89 -5.69
N THR A 44 0.74 9.39 -4.79
CA THR A 44 -0.43 8.57 -5.09
C THR A 44 -1.69 9.36 -4.78
N LYS A 45 -2.65 9.37 -5.72
CA LYS A 45 -3.99 9.93 -5.48
C LYS A 45 -5.01 8.84 -5.76
N LEU A 46 -5.81 8.50 -4.78
CA LEU A 46 -6.88 7.51 -4.84
C LEU A 46 -8.23 8.21 -4.71
N LYS A 47 -9.09 8.07 -5.71
CA LYS A 47 -10.52 8.38 -5.54
C LYS A 47 -11.14 7.24 -4.75
N LEU A 48 -11.76 7.54 -3.64
CA LEU A 48 -12.37 6.56 -2.75
C LEU A 48 -13.87 6.81 -2.62
N VAL A 49 -14.63 5.73 -2.78
CA VAL A 49 -16.09 5.70 -2.60
C VAL A 49 -16.42 4.65 -1.55
N LYS A 50 -17.06 5.07 -0.47
CA LYS A 50 -17.43 4.17 0.62
C LYS A 50 -18.62 3.28 0.22
N LYS A 51 -18.43 1.97 0.22
CA LYS A 51 -19.50 0.97 0.00
C LYS A 51 -20.25 0.65 1.29
N ASN A 52 -19.49 0.44 2.36
CA ASN A 52 -20.06 0.20 3.68
C ASN A 52 -20.16 1.52 4.46
N LYS A 53 -21.37 2.05 4.57
CA LYS A 53 -21.65 3.33 5.24
C LYS A 53 -21.28 3.35 6.74
N ASN A 54 -21.16 2.19 7.36
CA ASN A 54 -20.82 2.07 8.78
C ASN A 54 -19.31 2.04 9.01
N THR A 55 -18.49 1.82 7.96
CA THR A 55 -17.04 1.82 8.13
C THR A 55 -16.52 3.21 8.46
N ARG A 56 -15.54 3.28 9.36
CA ARG A 56 -14.85 4.52 9.77
C ARG A 56 -13.35 4.47 9.50
N ASN A 57 -12.85 3.32 9.08
CA ASN A 57 -11.44 3.12 8.86
C ASN A 57 -11.18 2.68 7.43
N LEU A 58 -10.04 3.08 6.90
CA LEU A 58 -9.49 2.58 5.62
C LEU A 58 -8.17 1.89 5.92
N ILE A 59 -8.01 0.67 5.44
CA ILE A 59 -6.76 -0.07 5.53
C ILE A 59 -6.25 -0.29 4.11
N LEU A 60 -5.04 0.17 3.84
CA LEU A 60 -4.35 -0.01 2.57
C LEU A 60 -3.09 -0.85 2.80
N ASP A 61 -2.81 -1.77 1.90
CA ASP A 61 -1.55 -2.50 1.90
C ASP A 61 -0.39 -1.57 1.52
N GLY A 62 0.75 -1.73 2.16
CA GLY A 62 1.95 -0.95 1.88
C GLY A 62 3.14 -1.46 2.68
N THR A 63 4.26 -1.72 1.99
CA THR A 63 5.46 -2.30 2.58
C THR A 63 6.69 -1.52 2.11
N ASP A 64 7.59 -1.20 3.05
CA ASP A 64 8.85 -0.50 2.79
C ASP A 64 8.68 0.90 2.13
N ILE A 65 7.57 1.58 2.40
CA ILE A 65 7.27 2.92 1.93
C ILE A 65 7.41 3.89 3.10
N LEU A 66 8.25 4.90 2.96
CA LEU A 66 8.36 5.99 3.92
C LEU A 66 7.28 7.03 3.60
N ILE A 67 6.31 7.21 4.47
CA ILE A 67 5.30 8.28 4.35
C ILE A 67 5.97 9.63 4.62
N LYS A 68 5.63 10.62 3.80
CA LYS A 68 6.01 12.03 3.95
C LYS A 68 4.82 12.87 4.37
N LYS A 69 3.71 12.72 3.66
CA LYS A 69 2.45 13.42 3.95
C LYS A 69 1.26 12.61 3.48
N ILE A 70 0.16 12.73 4.18
CA ILE A 70 -1.15 12.19 3.76
C ILE A 70 -2.17 13.29 3.83
N PHE A 71 -3.06 13.34 2.83
CA PHE A 71 -4.16 14.29 2.80
C PHE A 71 -5.47 13.57 2.46
N ILE A 72 -6.55 13.94 3.10
CA ILE A 72 -7.91 13.66 2.63
C ILE A 72 -8.46 14.97 2.07
N ASP A 73 -8.74 14.98 0.77
CA ASP A 73 -8.95 16.17 -0.03
C ASP A 73 -7.74 17.12 0.18
N ASP A 74 -7.91 18.30 0.71
CA ASP A 74 -6.79 19.21 0.98
C ASP A 74 -6.37 19.26 2.47
N SER A 75 -6.98 18.42 3.32
CA SER A 75 -6.69 18.38 4.75
C SER A 75 -5.53 17.44 5.05
N LEU A 76 -4.45 17.98 5.61
CA LEU A 76 -3.31 17.19 6.08
C LEU A 76 -3.71 16.33 7.28
N LEU A 77 -3.28 15.07 7.27
CA LEU A 77 -3.49 14.12 8.36
C LEU A 77 -2.25 14.03 9.25
N GLU A 78 -2.48 13.84 10.54
CA GLU A 78 -1.42 13.69 11.55
C GLU A 78 -1.24 12.21 11.94
N GLU A 79 0.03 11.79 12.03
CA GLU A 79 0.38 10.43 12.45
C GLU A 79 -0.06 10.19 13.91
N GLU A 80 -0.42 8.95 14.21
CA GLU A 80 -0.98 8.48 15.49
C GLU A 80 -2.38 9.05 15.82
N GLU A 81 -2.75 10.23 15.36
CA GLU A 81 -4.10 10.78 15.54
C GLU A 81 -5.04 10.29 14.43
N ASP A 82 -4.76 10.67 13.18
CA ASP A 82 -5.61 10.38 12.02
C ASP A 82 -5.23 9.08 11.32
N TYR A 83 -3.97 8.71 11.33
CA TYR A 83 -3.50 7.48 10.73
C TYR A 83 -2.42 6.81 11.56
N LYS A 84 -2.19 5.52 11.23
CA LYS A 84 -1.07 4.74 11.76
C LYS A 84 -0.47 3.89 10.67
N GLN A 85 0.83 4.04 10.44
CA GLN A 85 1.59 3.14 9.59
C GLN A 85 2.02 1.92 10.40
N GLN A 86 1.78 0.74 9.84
CA GLN A 86 2.26 -0.54 10.35
C GLN A 86 3.25 -1.14 9.34
N LYS A 87 3.88 -2.25 9.69
CA LYS A 87 4.90 -2.88 8.82
C LYS A 87 4.40 -3.14 7.39
N ASN A 88 3.16 -3.58 7.23
CA ASN A 88 2.62 -4.03 5.94
C ASN A 88 1.32 -3.31 5.54
N ASN A 89 0.90 -2.32 6.28
CA ASN A 89 -0.31 -1.56 5.96
C ASN A 89 -0.30 -0.15 6.55
N LEU A 90 -1.19 0.66 6.02
CA LEU A 90 -1.56 1.98 6.50
C LEU A 90 -3.01 1.95 6.93
N LYS A 91 -3.29 2.27 8.18
CA LYS A 91 -4.65 2.43 8.70
C LYS A 91 -4.97 3.92 8.86
N ILE A 92 -5.96 4.41 8.13
CA ILE A 92 -6.53 5.76 8.28
C ILE A 92 -7.81 5.62 9.11
N LYS A 93 -7.98 6.49 10.10
CA LYS A 93 -9.04 6.43 11.09
C LYS A 93 -10.08 7.53 10.89
N ASN A 94 -11.25 7.35 11.48
CA ASN A 94 -12.28 8.37 11.64
C ASN A 94 -12.79 9.03 10.35
N ILE A 95 -12.78 8.31 9.23
CA ILE A 95 -13.26 8.79 7.93
C ILE A 95 -14.76 9.01 7.99
N LYS A 96 -15.19 10.28 7.88
CA LYS A 96 -16.60 10.70 7.92
C LYS A 96 -17.21 10.80 6.52
N LYS A 97 -16.40 11.11 5.50
CA LYS A 97 -16.86 11.32 4.12
C LYS A 97 -17.14 10.00 3.41
N ASP A 98 -18.14 9.99 2.56
CA ASP A 98 -18.47 8.84 1.72
C ASP A 98 -17.67 8.82 0.42
N ASN A 99 -17.33 9.98 -0.12
CA ASN A 99 -16.49 10.17 -1.31
C ASN A 99 -15.38 11.17 -0.97
N PHE A 100 -14.15 10.82 -1.28
CA PHE A 100 -12.99 11.68 -1.01
C PHE A 100 -11.79 11.31 -1.88
N LEU A 101 -10.88 12.25 -2.01
CA LEU A 101 -9.56 12.05 -2.62
C LEU A 101 -8.53 11.83 -1.51
N LEU A 102 -7.89 10.66 -1.49
CA LEU A 102 -6.76 10.39 -0.63
C LEU A 102 -5.47 10.65 -1.43
N LYS A 103 -4.65 11.60 -0.96
CA LYS A 103 -3.32 11.84 -1.52
C LYS A 103 -2.26 11.40 -0.51
N ILE A 104 -1.33 10.57 -0.96
CA ILE A 104 -0.20 10.09 -0.17
C ILE A 104 1.10 10.47 -0.89
N GLU A 105 1.95 11.23 -0.23
CA GLU A 105 3.30 11.51 -0.66
C GLU A 105 4.24 10.57 0.08
N GLY A 106 4.84 9.66 -0.67
CA GLY A 106 5.71 8.62 -0.13
C GLY A 106 7.10 8.63 -0.77
N ARG A 107 7.97 7.81 -0.21
CA ARG A 107 9.31 7.55 -0.75
C ARG A 107 9.65 6.08 -0.66
N ILE A 108 10.19 5.55 -1.74
CA ILE A 108 10.74 4.20 -1.83
C ILE A 108 12.20 4.24 -2.24
N LYS A 109 12.93 3.16 -1.97
CA LYS A 109 14.36 3.04 -2.26
C LYS A 109 14.63 1.79 -3.11
N PRO A 110 14.52 1.88 -4.44
CA PRO A 110 14.68 0.72 -5.33
C PRO A 110 16.02 0.00 -5.19
N LYS A 111 17.11 0.72 -4.89
CA LYS A 111 18.44 0.14 -4.67
C LYS A 111 18.55 -0.74 -3.42
N GLU A 112 17.74 -0.47 -2.41
CA GLU A 112 17.71 -1.24 -1.16
C GLU A 112 16.71 -2.40 -1.23
N ASN A 113 15.88 -2.46 -2.28
CA ASN A 113 14.87 -3.49 -2.45
C ASN A 113 15.49 -4.76 -3.06
N THR A 114 15.73 -5.76 -2.23
CA THR A 114 16.27 -7.07 -2.61
C THR A 114 15.19 -8.14 -2.80
N SER A 115 13.92 -7.80 -2.59
CA SER A 115 12.82 -8.76 -2.71
C SER A 115 12.43 -9.10 -4.15
N LEU A 116 12.90 -8.31 -5.13
CA LEU A 116 12.53 -8.39 -6.54
C LEU A 116 11.03 -8.26 -6.81
N LEU A 117 10.32 -7.64 -5.86
CA LEU A 117 8.89 -7.30 -5.94
C LEU A 117 8.71 -5.80 -5.77
N GLY A 118 7.74 -5.21 -6.46
CA GLY A 118 7.55 -3.77 -6.52
C GLY A 118 8.57 -3.12 -7.43
N MET A 119 9.16 -2.00 -7.02
CA MET A 119 10.18 -1.27 -7.79
C MET A 119 11.56 -1.54 -7.20
N TYR A 120 12.51 -2.00 -8.03
CA TYR A 120 13.88 -2.31 -7.63
C TYR A 120 14.89 -1.92 -8.73
N GLU A 121 16.17 -1.89 -8.40
CA GLU A 121 17.25 -1.64 -9.36
C GLU A 121 17.95 -2.95 -9.73
N SER A 122 18.10 -3.20 -11.02
CA SER A 122 18.86 -4.31 -11.58
C SER A 122 19.81 -3.79 -12.64
N ASN A 123 21.12 -4.00 -12.45
CA ASN A 123 22.19 -3.57 -13.37
C ASN A 123 22.08 -2.07 -13.76
N GLY A 124 21.75 -1.19 -12.78
CA GLY A 124 21.60 0.23 -13.02
C GLY A 124 20.27 0.66 -13.66
N MET A 125 19.38 -0.30 -13.92
CA MET A 125 18.06 -0.06 -14.51
C MET A 125 16.99 -0.22 -13.43
N ILE A 126 16.05 0.73 -13.36
CA ILE A 126 14.87 0.62 -12.50
C ILE A 126 13.84 -0.27 -13.19
N THR A 127 13.44 -1.30 -12.47
CA THR A 127 12.51 -2.33 -12.94
C THR A 127 11.34 -2.44 -11.96
N THR A 128 10.17 -2.83 -12.46
CA THR A 128 9.00 -3.12 -11.62
C THR A 128 8.49 -4.53 -11.85
N GLN A 129 8.12 -5.20 -10.75
CA GLN A 129 7.43 -6.50 -10.75
C GLN A 129 6.30 -6.43 -9.72
N CYS A 130 5.05 -6.49 -10.20
CA CYS A 130 3.88 -6.29 -9.34
C CYS A 130 3.09 -7.57 -9.05
N GLU A 131 3.24 -8.61 -9.84
CA GLU A 131 2.57 -9.90 -9.63
C GLU A 131 3.42 -10.86 -8.77
N ALA A 132 2.81 -11.45 -7.76
CA ALA A 132 1.60 -11.04 -7.08
C ALA A 132 1.99 -10.24 -5.86
N GLU A 133 1.13 -9.25 -5.44
CA GLU A 133 1.33 -8.46 -4.23
C GLU A 133 2.59 -7.57 -4.22
N GLY A 134 3.12 -7.22 -5.39
CA GLY A 134 4.27 -6.32 -5.54
C GLY A 134 3.90 -4.84 -5.55
N PHE A 135 2.69 -4.49 -5.96
CA PHE A 135 2.26 -3.09 -6.07
C PHE A 135 2.28 -2.36 -4.72
N ARG A 136 1.99 -3.05 -3.61
CA ARG A 136 2.09 -2.53 -2.24
C ARG A 136 3.49 -2.08 -1.82
N ARG A 137 4.54 -2.42 -2.59
CA ARG A 137 5.91 -1.94 -2.39
C ARG A 137 6.24 -0.69 -3.20
N ILE A 138 5.30 -0.22 -4.01
CA ILE A 138 5.41 1.00 -4.81
C ILE A 138 4.54 2.10 -4.20
N SER A 139 3.31 1.74 -3.86
CA SER A 139 2.29 2.66 -3.36
C SER A 139 1.37 1.97 -2.36
N PHE A 140 0.82 2.74 -1.43
CA PHE A 140 -0.29 2.27 -0.60
C PHE A 140 -1.54 2.10 -1.45
N HIS A 141 -2.11 0.90 -1.43
CA HIS A 141 -3.30 0.54 -2.20
C HIS A 141 -4.03 -0.64 -1.54
N ALA A 142 -5.28 -0.89 -1.92
CA ALA A 142 -5.91 -2.18 -1.64
C ALA A 142 -5.40 -3.18 -2.69
N ASP A 143 -4.22 -3.79 -2.41
CA ASP A 143 -3.48 -4.64 -3.34
C ASP A 143 -4.07 -6.05 -3.38
N ARG A 144 -5.27 -6.15 -3.96
CA ARG A 144 -6.13 -7.32 -4.00
C ARG A 144 -6.69 -7.52 -5.41
N PRO A 145 -6.89 -8.77 -5.85
CA PRO A 145 -7.37 -9.06 -7.21
C PRO A 145 -8.84 -8.65 -7.46
N ASP A 146 -9.61 -8.41 -6.40
CA ASP A 146 -11.01 -7.97 -6.47
C ASP A 146 -11.20 -6.45 -6.50
N ILE A 147 -10.11 -5.67 -6.49
CA ILE A 147 -10.12 -4.22 -6.59
C ILE A 147 -9.62 -3.79 -7.97
N LEU A 148 -10.54 -3.30 -8.78
CA LEU A 148 -10.26 -2.80 -10.13
C LEU A 148 -10.26 -1.28 -10.11
N SER A 149 -9.19 -0.69 -10.64
CA SER A 149 -9.02 0.76 -10.72
C SER A 149 -8.57 1.17 -12.12
N LYS A 150 -8.98 2.34 -12.56
CA LYS A 150 -8.40 2.99 -13.74
C LYS A 150 -7.14 3.73 -13.32
N TYR A 151 -6.05 3.53 -14.08
CA TYR A 151 -4.75 4.19 -13.91
C TYR A 151 -4.57 5.31 -14.93
#